data_7c51aa46b716c0df34eb5a98338b90c4
#
_entry.id   7c51aa46b716c0df34eb5a98338b90c4
#
_cell.length_a   1.000
_cell.length_b   1.000
_cell.length_c   1.000
_cell.angle_alpha   90.00
_cell.angle_beta   90.00
_cell.angle_gamma   90.00
#
_symmetry.space_group_name_H-M   'P 1'
#
loop_
_entity.id
_entity.type
_entity.pdbx_description
1 polymer ?
#
loop_
_entity_poly.entity_id
_entity_poly.type
_entity_poly.pdbx_seq_one_letter_code
_entity_poly.pdbx_strand_id
1 'polypeptide(L)'
;MKKKLIIIISFIILFSIFLVLVINNKSSNASKLNSSKDIADMMKEIHKDDSLPETIKMKVNLKDKEIVKAYTGLNSSDNIKYIYVREPSISSIPYSAIAIKVKDKSKINDMKQEILNNIDMNKWICVSAEKLYITSYNDIIFVVMSYTEYSDKIYDKFSKYVNNKQDKKLVKEASEIELPDEMLG
;
A
#
# COMPACT_ATOMS: atom_id res chain seq x y z
N MET A 1 -18.56 52.84 -15.88
CA MET A 1 -17.94 52.07 -14.80
C MET A 1 -18.66 50.75 -14.54
N LYS A 2 -19.98 50.68 -14.38
CA LYS A 2 -20.75 49.45 -14.06
C LYS A 2 -20.54 48.27 -15.04
N LYS A 3 -20.51 48.53 -16.37
CA LYS A 3 -20.30 47.46 -17.38
C LYS A 3 -18.93 46.79 -17.29
N LYS A 4 -17.85 47.52 -17.00
CA LYS A 4 -16.50 46.94 -16.81
C LYS A 4 -16.42 46.08 -15.55
N LEU A 5 -17.11 46.47 -14.47
CA LEU A 5 -17.17 45.71 -13.23
C LEU A 5 -17.90 44.38 -13.42
N ILE A 6 -19.01 44.36 -14.16
CA ILE A 6 -19.77 43.13 -14.46
C ILE A 6 -18.93 42.15 -15.27
N ILE A 7 -18.15 42.60 -16.24
CA ILE A 7 -17.26 41.79 -17.04
C ILE A 7 -16.15 41.13 -16.16
N ILE A 8 -15.58 41.91 -15.25
CA ILE A 8 -14.54 41.39 -14.34
C ILE A 8 -15.12 40.33 -13.40
N ILE A 9 -16.30 40.55 -12.83
CA ILE A 9 -16.97 39.60 -11.96
C ILE A 9 -17.29 38.29 -12.71
N SER A 10 -17.79 38.38 -13.95
CA SER A 10 -18.08 37.25 -14.82
C SER A 10 -16.80 36.42 -15.10
N PHE A 11 -15.65 37.07 -15.33
CA PHE A 11 -14.38 36.40 -15.56
C PHE A 11 -13.87 35.67 -14.31
N ILE A 12 -14.03 36.25 -13.12
CA ILE A 12 -13.66 35.63 -11.85
C ILE A 12 -14.51 34.40 -11.58
N ILE A 13 -15.81 34.47 -11.84
CA ILE A 13 -16.74 33.33 -11.67
C ILE A 13 -16.37 32.19 -12.65
N LEU A 14 -16.15 32.52 -13.93
CA LEU A 14 -15.73 31.52 -14.93
C LEU A 14 -14.38 30.90 -14.60
N PHE A 15 -13.42 31.68 -14.11
CA PHE A 15 -12.12 31.19 -13.70
C PHE A 15 -12.20 30.28 -12.45
N SER A 16 -13.06 30.64 -11.48
CA SER A 16 -13.29 29.81 -10.29
C SER A 16 -13.98 28.47 -10.65
N ILE A 17 -14.95 28.47 -11.55
CA ILE A 17 -15.61 27.28 -12.08
C ILE A 17 -14.59 26.41 -12.84
N PHE A 18 -13.74 27.01 -13.67
CA PHE A 18 -12.68 26.31 -14.39
C PHE A 18 -11.67 25.69 -13.43
N LEU A 19 -11.28 26.40 -12.36
CA LEU A 19 -10.38 25.88 -11.33
C LEU A 19 -10.99 24.67 -10.60
N VAL A 20 -12.27 24.74 -10.24
CA VAL A 20 -13.02 23.64 -9.62
C VAL A 20 -13.12 22.44 -10.56
N LEU A 21 -13.36 22.67 -11.86
CA LEU A 21 -13.40 21.60 -12.86
C LEU A 21 -12.03 20.96 -13.08
N VAL A 22 -10.93 21.73 -13.06
CA VAL A 22 -9.56 21.20 -13.17
C VAL A 22 -9.17 20.40 -11.93
N ILE A 23 -9.57 20.85 -10.74
CA ILE A 23 -9.33 20.12 -9.48
C ILE A 23 -10.14 18.81 -9.44
N ASN A 24 -11.40 18.84 -9.90
CA ASN A 24 -12.25 17.64 -9.97
C ASN A 24 -11.87 16.70 -11.11
N ASN A 25 -11.20 17.18 -12.16
CA ASN A 25 -10.76 16.38 -13.31
C ASN A 25 -9.38 15.74 -13.14
N LYS A 26 -8.76 15.82 -11.97
CA LYS A 26 -7.80 14.80 -11.57
C LYS A 26 -8.59 13.50 -11.38
N SER A 27 -8.91 12.87 -12.52
CA SER A 27 -9.46 11.52 -12.62
C SER A 27 -8.68 10.66 -11.64
N SER A 28 -9.34 10.19 -10.60
CA SER A 28 -8.68 9.41 -9.57
C SER A 28 -8.16 8.13 -10.23
N ASN A 29 -6.84 7.97 -10.30
CA ASN A 29 -6.22 6.71 -10.74
C ASN A 29 -6.79 5.51 -9.97
N ALA A 30 -7.31 5.76 -8.77
CA ALA A 30 -7.99 4.82 -7.90
C ALA A 30 -9.22 4.13 -8.52
N SER A 31 -9.96 4.76 -9.41
CA SER A 31 -11.16 4.17 -10.03
C SER A 31 -10.86 3.04 -11.02
N LYS A 32 -9.59 2.81 -11.36
CA LYS A 32 -9.13 1.88 -12.39
C LYS A 32 -8.47 0.60 -11.85
N LEU A 33 -8.52 0.32 -10.56
CA LEU A 33 -7.84 -0.85 -9.96
C LEU A 33 -8.62 -2.16 -10.18
N ASN A 34 -9.02 -2.46 -11.43
CA ASN A 34 -9.86 -3.60 -11.76
C ASN A 34 -9.07 -4.82 -12.26
N SER A 35 -7.95 -4.60 -12.93
CA SER A 35 -7.12 -5.64 -13.54
C SER A 35 -5.80 -5.85 -12.81
N SER A 36 -5.12 -6.97 -13.10
CA SER A 36 -3.76 -7.22 -12.61
C SER A 36 -2.76 -6.18 -13.13
N LYS A 37 -3.00 -5.66 -14.34
CA LYS A 37 -2.19 -4.60 -14.93
C LYS A 37 -2.32 -3.30 -14.13
N ASP A 38 -3.56 -2.90 -13.78
CA ASP A 38 -3.79 -1.67 -13.02
C ASP A 38 -3.10 -1.69 -11.66
N ILE A 39 -3.11 -2.86 -10.99
CA ILE A 39 -2.39 -3.03 -9.72
C ILE A 39 -0.88 -3.01 -9.92
N ALA A 40 -0.38 -3.61 -11.01
CA ALA A 40 1.03 -3.54 -11.33
C ALA A 40 1.47 -2.09 -11.61
N ASP A 41 0.65 -1.31 -12.30
CA ASP A 41 0.91 0.09 -12.61
C ASP A 41 0.85 0.95 -11.33
N MET A 42 -0.13 0.72 -10.45
CA MET A 42 -0.18 1.33 -9.11
C MET A 42 1.08 1.03 -8.32
N MET A 43 1.45 -0.25 -8.21
CA MET A 43 2.62 -0.67 -7.45
C MET A 43 3.94 -0.09 -8.01
N LYS A 44 4.04 0.10 -9.32
CA LYS A 44 5.15 0.82 -9.93
C LYS A 44 5.12 2.31 -9.58
N GLU A 45 3.95 2.93 -9.66
CA GLU A 45 3.80 4.37 -9.42
C GLU A 45 4.17 4.77 -8.00
N ILE A 46 3.66 4.03 -6.99
CA ILE A 46 3.96 4.33 -5.59
C ILE A 46 5.43 4.06 -5.22
N HIS A 47 6.17 3.29 -6.04
CA HIS A 47 7.60 3.01 -5.84
C HIS A 47 8.52 3.89 -6.69
N LYS A 48 8.01 4.86 -7.44
CA LYS A 48 8.82 5.86 -8.15
C LYS A 48 9.35 6.90 -7.17
N ASP A 49 10.42 6.54 -6.46
CA ASP A 49 11.05 7.41 -5.49
C ASP A 49 12.45 6.87 -5.19
N ASP A 50 13.48 7.65 -5.52
CA ASP A 50 14.87 7.26 -5.36
C ASP A 50 15.29 7.08 -3.88
N SER A 51 14.49 7.57 -2.95
CA SER A 51 14.69 7.38 -1.50
C SER A 51 14.12 6.07 -0.96
N LEU A 52 13.43 5.29 -1.79
CA LEU A 52 12.95 3.95 -1.45
C LEU A 52 13.97 2.88 -1.89
N PRO A 53 13.98 1.72 -1.24
CA PRO A 53 14.81 0.61 -1.70
C PRO A 53 14.45 0.21 -3.14
N GLU A 54 15.47 -0.08 -3.95
CA GLU A 54 15.24 -0.67 -5.26
C GLU A 54 14.59 -2.05 -5.08
N THR A 55 13.46 -2.27 -5.73
CA THR A 55 12.68 -3.50 -5.58
C THR A 55 12.35 -4.13 -6.91
N ILE A 56 12.28 -5.44 -6.91
CA ILE A 56 11.81 -6.25 -8.03
C ILE A 56 10.43 -6.85 -7.73
N LYS A 57 9.72 -7.24 -8.80
CA LYS A 57 8.47 -7.98 -8.67
C LYS A 57 8.76 -9.45 -8.35
N MET A 58 8.24 -9.93 -7.25
CA MET A 58 8.30 -11.35 -6.89
C MET A 58 7.18 -12.14 -7.61
N LYS A 59 7.49 -13.36 -8.02
CA LYS A 59 6.52 -14.26 -8.64
C LYS A 59 5.85 -15.10 -7.56
N VAL A 60 4.53 -14.94 -7.38
CA VAL A 60 3.73 -15.73 -6.43
C VAL A 60 2.81 -16.68 -7.18
N ASN A 61 2.99 -17.98 -6.94
CA ASN A 61 2.10 -19.01 -7.46
C ASN A 61 0.97 -19.26 -6.46
N LEU A 62 -0.26 -18.93 -6.80
CA LEU A 62 -1.43 -19.10 -5.91
C LEU A 62 -1.76 -20.56 -5.58
N LYS A 63 -1.23 -21.53 -6.35
CA LYS A 63 -1.39 -22.96 -6.07
C LYS A 63 -0.42 -23.47 -5.01
N ASP A 64 0.62 -22.70 -4.75
CA ASP A 64 1.64 -23.03 -3.73
C ASP A 64 1.28 -22.33 -2.42
N LYS A 65 0.69 -23.09 -1.49
CA LYS A 65 0.21 -22.58 -0.20
C LYS A 65 1.34 -22.02 0.66
N GLU A 66 2.52 -22.66 0.61
CA GLU A 66 3.68 -22.22 1.40
C GLU A 66 4.20 -20.87 0.91
N ILE A 67 4.28 -20.68 -0.40
CA ILE A 67 4.66 -19.39 -1.00
C ILE A 67 3.63 -18.30 -0.67
N VAL A 68 2.33 -18.61 -0.78
CA VAL A 68 1.28 -17.65 -0.40
C VAL A 68 1.40 -17.26 1.06
N LYS A 69 1.56 -18.24 1.95
CA LYS A 69 1.72 -18.00 3.39
C LYS A 69 2.98 -17.20 3.70
N ALA A 70 4.10 -17.55 3.09
CA ALA A 70 5.38 -16.87 3.32
C ALA A 70 5.34 -15.37 2.95
N TYR A 71 4.63 -15.01 1.89
CA TYR A 71 4.50 -13.60 1.51
C TYR A 71 3.39 -12.87 2.25
N THR A 72 2.28 -13.52 2.56
CA THR A 72 1.06 -12.84 3.01
C THR A 72 0.63 -13.17 4.43
N GLY A 73 1.09 -14.26 5.00
CA GLY A 73 0.58 -14.82 6.26
C GLY A 73 -0.78 -15.54 6.13
N LEU A 74 -1.38 -15.58 4.91
CA LEU A 74 -2.65 -16.25 4.68
C LEU A 74 -2.47 -17.76 4.52
N ASN A 75 -3.31 -18.55 5.18
CA ASN A 75 -3.29 -20.01 5.10
C ASN A 75 -4.00 -20.55 3.85
N SER A 76 -4.80 -19.74 3.16
CA SER A 76 -5.50 -20.12 1.93
C SER A 76 -5.45 -19.03 0.87
N SER A 77 -5.36 -19.46 -0.39
CA SER A 77 -5.51 -18.60 -1.57
C SER A 77 -6.92 -18.60 -2.18
N ASP A 78 -7.90 -19.29 -1.57
CA ASP A 78 -9.22 -19.52 -2.17
C ASP A 78 -9.95 -18.22 -2.50
N ASN A 79 -9.83 -17.20 -1.64
CA ASN A 79 -10.42 -15.88 -1.88
C ASN A 79 -9.49 -14.92 -2.62
N ILE A 80 -8.34 -15.37 -3.09
CA ILE A 80 -7.37 -14.53 -3.79
C ILE A 80 -7.55 -14.66 -5.29
N LYS A 81 -7.68 -13.52 -5.98
CA LYS A 81 -7.71 -13.44 -7.44
C LYS A 81 -6.30 -13.36 -8.00
N TYR A 82 -5.44 -12.52 -7.40
CA TYR A 82 -3.99 -12.46 -7.64
C TYR A 82 -3.27 -11.65 -6.54
N ILE A 83 -1.96 -11.87 -6.46
CA ILE A 83 -1.05 -11.19 -5.56
C ILE A 83 0.02 -10.48 -6.39
N TYR A 84 0.35 -9.26 -5.97
CA TYR A 84 1.51 -8.52 -6.47
C TYR A 84 2.43 -8.20 -5.31
N VAL A 85 3.67 -8.63 -5.37
CA VAL A 85 4.69 -8.41 -4.32
C VAL A 85 5.87 -7.68 -4.92
N ARG A 86 6.40 -6.72 -4.17
CA ARG A 86 7.69 -6.07 -4.42
C ARG A 86 8.58 -6.24 -3.19
N GLU A 87 9.80 -6.73 -3.44
CA GLU A 87 10.86 -6.88 -2.43
C GLU A 87 12.20 -6.47 -3.04
N PRO A 88 13.20 -6.09 -2.24
CA PRO A 88 14.55 -5.86 -2.74
C PRO A 88 15.12 -7.12 -3.38
N SER A 89 15.98 -6.95 -4.38
CA SER A 89 16.72 -8.07 -4.98
C SER A 89 17.79 -8.65 -4.04
N ILE A 90 18.17 -7.89 -3.01
CA ILE A 90 19.14 -8.24 -1.97
C ILE A 90 18.44 -8.14 -0.62
N SER A 91 18.56 -9.15 0.22
CA SER A 91 17.86 -9.26 1.52
C SER A 91 18.48 -8.45 2.67
N SER A 92 19.30 -7.43 2.37
CA SER A 92 19.92 -6.57 3.38
C SER A 92 18.99 -5.48 3.94
N ILE A 93 17.83 -5.28 3.32
CA ILE A 93 16.82 -4.33 3.77
C ILE A 93 15.51 -5.10 3.97
N PRO A 94 14.90 -5.04 5.16
CA PRO A 94 13.63 -5.70 5.41
C PRO A 94 12.53 -4.87 4.76
N TYR A 95 12.14 -5.24 3.55
CA TYR A 95 11.11 -4.52 2.81
C TYR A 95 10.21 -5.48 2.03
N SER A 96 8.91 -5.37 2.21
CA SER A 96 7.91 -6.06 1.40
C SER A 96 6.67 -5.19 1.24
N ALA A 97 6.27 -4.92 0.00
CA ALA A 97 5.02 -4.26 -0.33
C ALA A 97 4.15 -5.19 -1.16
N ILE A 98 2.92 -5.42 -0.72
CA ILE A 98 2.04 -6.46 -1.24
C ILE A 98 0.67 -5.85 -1.57
N ALA A 99 0.14 -6.17 -2.74
CA ALA A 99 -1.24 -5.88 -3.11
C ALA A 99 -1.95 -7.20 -3.43
N ILE A 100 -3.03 -7.49 -2.70
CA ILE A 100 -3.83 -8.70 -2.82
C ILE A 100 -5.20 -8.33 -3.37
N LYS A 101 -5.54 -8.80 -4.56
CA LYS A 101 -6.89 -8.67 -5.14
C LYS A 101 -7.73 -9.83 -4.66
N VAL A 102 -8.84 -9.54 -3.97
CA VAL A 102 -9.75 -10.56 -3.46
C VAL A 102 -10.92 -10.82 -4.41
N LYS A 103 -11.52 -12.00 -4.31
CA LYS A 103 -12.73 -12.39 -5.07
C LYS A 103 -13.99 -11.89 -4.36
N ASP A 104 -14.08 -12.12 -3.06
CA ASP A 104 -15.19 -11.73 -2.20
C ASP A 104 -14.75 -10.67 -1.19
N LYS A 105 -15.29 -9.46 -1.34
CA LYS A 105 -15.00 -8.31 -0.49
C LYS A 105 -15.43 -8.48 0.96
N SER A 106 -16.45 -9.30 1.22
CA SER A 106 -16.95 -9.54 2.58
C SER A 106 -15.90 -10.18 3.49
N LYS A 107 -14.90 -10.83 2.91
CA LYS A 107 -13.79 -11.51 3.61
C LYS A 107 -12.57 -10.61 3.90
N ILE A 108 -12.58 -9.35 3.44
CA ILE A 108 -11.41 -8.47 3.55
C ILE A 108 -10.98 -8.28 5.00
N ASN A 109 -11.92 -8.04 5.92
CA ASN A 109 -11.58 -7.80 7.32
C ASN A 109 -10.99 -9.03 8.00
N ASP A 110 -11.55 -10.22 7.74
CA ASP A 110 -11.02 -11.47 8.27
C ASP A 110 -9.61 -11.73 7.73
N MET A 111 -9.42 -11.52 6.42
CA MET A 111 -8.09 -11.67 5.79
C MET A 111 -7.07 -10.66 6.34
N LYS A 112 -7.46 -9.40 6.58
CA LYS A 112 -6.56 -8.41 7.20
C LYS A 112 -6.13 -8.83 8.60
N GLN A 113 -7.03 -9.38 9.41
CA GLN A 113 -6.70 -9.90 10.73
C GLN A 113 -5.80 -11.14 10.65
N GLU A 114 -6.08 -12.06 9.73
CA GLU A 114 -5.24 -13.24 9.51
C GLU A 114 -3.81 -12.82 9.10
N ILE A 115 -3.67 -11.85 8.19
CA ILE A 115 -2.37 -11.29 7.80
C ILE A 115 -1.67 -10.68 9.02
N LEU A 116 -2.36 -9.84 9.81
CA LEU A 116 -1.80 -9.17 10.99
C LEU A 116 -1.22 -10.18 11.99
N ASN A 117 -1.92 -11.31 12.18
CA ASN A 117 -1.52 -12.32 13.14
C ASN A 117 -0.37 -13.20 12.65
N ASN A 118 -0.34 -13.52 11.37
CA ASN A 118 0.49 -14.61 10.84
C ASN A 118 1.67 -14.14 9.98
N ILE A 119 1.67 -12.89 9.47
CA ILE A 119 2.77 -12.43 8.62
C ILE A 119 4.06 -12.36 9.43
N ASP A 120 5.13 -12.91 8.87
CA ASP A 120 6.44 -12.91 9.51
C ASP A 120 7.21 -11.62 9.19
N MET A 121 7.39 -10.79 10.21
CA MET A 121 8.17 -9.56 10.13
C MET A 121 9.69 -9.80 10.19
N ASN A 122 10.13 -11.03 10.47
CA ASN A 122 11.53 -11.44 10.61
C ASN A 122 12.01 -12.38 9.49
N LYS A 123 11.27 -12.44 8.38
CA LYS A 123 11.54 -13.39 7.29
C LYS A 123 12.88 -13.19 6.56
N TRP A 124 13.57 -12.09 6.79
CA TRP A 124 14.86 -11.78 6.17
C TRP A 124 16.04 -12.25 7.04
N ILE A 125 17.20 -12.43 6.42
CA ILE A 125 18.42 -12.82 7.13
C ILE A 125 19.04 -11.59 7.80
N CYS A 126 19.26 -11.64 9.09
CA CYS A 126 19.93 -10.61 9.91
C CYS A 126 19.22 -9.23 9.98
N VAL A 127 18.03 -9.10 9.45
CA VAL A 127 17.25 -7.86 9.52
C VAL A 127 15.77 -8.18 9.73
N SER A 128 15.05 -7.28 10.40
CA SER A 128 13.62 -7.43 10.69
C SER A 128 12.88 -6.15 10.35
N ALA A 129 11.62 -6.27 9.94
CA ALA A 129 10.78 -5.10 9.77
C ALA A 129 10.38 -4.53 11.13
N GLU A 130 10.44 -3.21 11.26
CA GLU A 130 10.03 -2.47 12.44
C GLU A 130 8.52 -2.24 12.49
N LYS A 131 7.92 -2.05 11.31
CA LYS A 131 6.53 -1.67 11.19
C LYS A 131 5.83 -2.37 10.03
N LEU A 132 4.62 -2.83 10.33
CA LEU A 132 3.68 -3.43 9.37
C LEU A 132 2.43 -2.57 9.30
N TYR A 133 2.01 -2.20 8.10
CA TYR A 133 0.72 -1.58 7.82
C TYR A 133 -0.13 -2.46 6.91
N ILE A 134 -1.40 -2.62 7.29
CA ILE A 134 -2.39 -3.33 6.49
C ILE A 134 -3.61 -2.43 6.33
N THR A 135 -4.03 -2.19 5.11
CA THR A 135 -5.25 -1.45 4.80
C THR A 135 -5.94 -2.07 3.60
N SER A 136 -7.09 -1.55 3.21
CA SER A 136 -7.79 -2.00 2.01
C SER A 136 -8.43 -0.83 1.27
N TYR A 137 -8.59 -1.01 -0.03
CA TYR A 137 -9.35 -0.12 -0.90
C TYR A 137 -10.12 -0.95 -1.91
N ASN A 138 -11.44 -0.82 -1.94
CA ASN A 138 -12.36 -1.66 -2.73
C ASN A 138 -12.17 -3.16 -2.45
N ASP A 139 -11.63 -3.91 -3.41
CA ASP A 139 -11.34 -5.35 -3.34
C ASP A 139 -9.83 -5.63 -3.31
N ILE A 140 -9.03 -4.66 -2.86
CA ILE A 140 -7.59 -4.78 -2.71
C ILE A 140 -7.22 -4.64 -1.25
N ILE A 141 -6.48 -5.60 -0.72
CA ILE A 141 -5.75 -5.47 0.53
C ILE A 141 -4.34 -5.01 0.18
N PHE A 142 -3.88 -3.93 0.81
CA PHE A 142 -2.53 -3.41 0.68
C PHE A 142 -1.79 -3.62 1.99
N VAL A 143 -0.60 -4.21 1.87
CA VAL A 143 0.28 -4.52 3.00
C VAL A 143 1.65 -3.96 2.71
N VAL A 144 2.26 -3.32 3.69
CA VAL A 144 3.68 -2.96 3.65
C VAL A 144 4.32 -3.23 5.00
N MET A 145 5.51 -3.80 4.97
CA MET A 145 6.36 -3.99 6.17
C MET A 145 7.81 -3.69 5.82
N SER A 146 8.44 -2.89 6.69
CA SER A 146 9.84 -2.45 6.53
C SER A 146 10.31 -1.72 7.79
N TYR A 147 11.45 -1.03 7.69
CA TYR A 147 11.79 0.04 8.62
C TYR A 147 10.69 1.10 8.60
N THR A 148 10.50 1.77 9.74
CA THR A 148 9.42 2.75 9.94
C THR A 148 9.33 3.77 8.83
N GLU A 149 10.47 4.38 8.45
CA GLU A 149 10.53 5.40 7.40
C GLU A 149 9.95 4.91 6.06
N TYR A 150 10.34 3.71 5.61
CA TYR A 150 9.88 3.18 4.33
C TYR A 150 8.41 2.74 4.38
N SER A 151 7.98 2.14 5.51
CA SER A 151 6.59 1.75 5.71
C SER A 151 5.66 2.96 5.69
N ASP A 152 6.01 4.04 6.39
CA ASP A 152 5.27 5.30 6.40
C ASP A 152 5.18 5.90 5.00
N LYS A 153 6.32 6.03 4.32
CA LYS A 153 6.40 6.63 2.99
C LYS A 153 5.55 5.89 1.96
N ILE A 154 5.63 4.57 1.90
CA ILE A 154 4.85 3.76 0.94
C ILE A 154 3.36 3.76 1.29
N TYR A 155 3.01 3.68 2.58
CA TYR A 155 1.62 3.79 3.00
C TYR A 155 1.01 5.14 2.57
N ASP A 156 1.73 6.24 2.78
CA ASP A 156 1.29 7.58 2.37
C ASP A 156 1.14 7.70 0.84
N LYS A 157 2.06 7.12 0.08
CA LYS A 157 1.95 7.08 -1.39
C LYS A 157 0.74 6.28 -1.85
N PHE A 158 0.48 5.11 -1.24
CA PHE A 158 -0.73 4.34 -1.51
C PHE A 158 -1.99 5.15 -1.16
N SER A 159 -2.03 5.77 0.03
CA SER A 159 -3.15 6.60 0.48
C SER A 159 -3.45 7.73 -0.50
N LYS A 160 -2.42 8.45 -0.95
CA LYS A 160 -2.54 9.50 -1.99
C LYS A 160 -3.03 8.94 -3.32
N TYR A 161 -2.55 7.76 -3.72
CA TYR A 161 -2.97 7.11 -4.96
C TYR A 161 -4.47 6.79 -4.96
N VAL A 162 -5.01 6.35 -3.83
CA VAL A 162 -6.44 6.06 -3.66
C VAL A 162 -7.25 7.26 -3.13
N ASN A 163 -6.67 8.48 -3.17
CA ASN A 163 -7.29 9.74 -2.71
C ASN A 163 -7.75 9.69 -1.25
N ASN A 164 -7.01 9.04 -0.38
CA ASN A 164 -7.30 8.85 1.06
C ASN A 164 -8.67 8.16 1.32
N LYS A 165 -9.10 7.28 0.40
CA LYS A 165 -10.35 6.52 0.50
C LYS A 165 -10.13 5.07 0.96
N GLN A 166 -8.94 4.72 1.42
CA GLN A 166 -8.65 3.42 2.00
C GLN A 166 -9.34 3.27 3.36
N ASP A 167 -9.57 2.02 3.76
CA ASP A 167 -10.07 1.68 5.09
C ASP A 167 -9.06 2.01 6.19
N LYS A 168 -9.55 1.94 7.44
CA LYS A 168 -8.69 2.10 8.62
C LYS A 168 -7.49 1.16 8.56
N LYS A 169 -6.31 1.72 8.80
CA LYS A 169 -5.04 1.03 8.88
C LYS A 169 -4.98 0.15 10.13
N LEU A 170 -4.59 -1.13 9.96
CA LEU A 170 -4.09 -1.97 11.03
C LEU A 170 -2.57 -1.80 11.10
N VAL A 171 -2.03 -1.80 12.31
CA VAL A 171 -0.60 -1.58 12.58
C VAL A 171 -0.09 -2.70 13.47
N LYS A 172 1.11 -3.22 13.16
CA LYS A 172 1.90 -4.05 14.05
C LYS A 172 3.32 -3.48 14.05
N GLU A 173 3.86 -3.30 15.24
CA GLU A 173 5.25 -2.88 15.45
C GLU A 173 6.04 -4.07 15.96
N ALA A 174 7.32 -4.15 15.58
CA ALA A 174 8.20 -5.11 16.19
C ALA A 174 8.27 -4.82 17.69
N SER A 175 8.16 -5.85 18.52
CA SER A 175 8.49 -5.71 19.95
C SER A 175 9.95 -5.31 20.05
N GLU A 176 10.25 -4.27 20.81
CA GLU A 176 11.63 -4.00 21.21
C GLU A 176 12.19 -5.29 21.82
N ILE A 177 13.33 -5.74 21.31
CA ILE A 177 14.07 -6.85 21.93
C ILE A 177 14.67 -6.23 23.20
N GLU A 178 14.02 -6.44 24.37
CA GLU A 178 14.65 -6.19 25.65
C GLU A 178 15.87 -7.14 25.70
N LEU A 179 17.05 -6.56 25.54
CA LEU A 179 18.29 -7.30 25.81
C LEU A 179 18.27 -7.70 27.28
N PRO A 180 18.51 -8.96 27.63
CA PRO A 180 18.62 -9.35 29.03
C PRO A 180 19.68 -8.50 29.73
N ASP A 181 19.37 -8.01 30.93
CA ASP A 181 20.27 -7.16 31.74
C ASP A 181 21.67 -7.77 31.92
N GLU A 182 21.80 -9.09 31.77
CA GLU A 182 23.07 -9.85 31.83
C GLU A 182 24.05 -9.52 30.68
N MET A 183 23.61 -8.86 29.59
CA MET A 183 24.50 -8.46 28.50
C MET A 183 24.96 -7.00 28.59
N LEU A 184 24.51 -6.26 29.62
CA LEU A 184 24.86 -4.86 29.86
C LEU A 184 25.92 -4.68 30.96
N GLY A 185 26.54 -5.77 31.42
CA GLY A 185 27.59 -5.83 32.44
C GLY A 185 29.00 -5.82 31.88
#